data_95ebf06ddc19160fcb157df9e9a44593
#
_entry.id   95ebf06ddc19160fcb157df9e9a44593
#
_cell.length_a   1.000
_cell.length_b   1.000
_cell.length_c   1.000
_cell.angle_alpha   90.00
_cell.angle_beta   90.00
_cell.angle_gamma   90.00
#
_symmetry.space_group_name_H-M   'P 1'
#
loop_
_entity.id
_entity.type
_entity.pdbx_description
1 polymer ?
#
loop_
_entity_poly.entity_id
_entity_poly.type
_entity_poly.pdbx_seq_one_letter_code
_entity_poly.pdbx_strand_id
1 'polypeptide(L)'
;MKDMKKIIVASDSFKGSLTSIEVANAVEIGIKNVFPQCNVIKTNVADGGEGTVEAIIKSLGGDLYTTAVTDPLGRPIEAEYGVVNLNGVKTAVIEMSSASGLPLLLPDEQNPWITSTYGTGEMILDALNRGCRKFLVGIGGSATNDAGTGMLSALGVKFFDSQGLRLKGCGKDLKSIAQIDMSSLVPEARKSEFIVACDVNTPFCGLNGAAHVFAPQKGADPQMVKALDDGMYSFAKIIAEQFQKDIIPLSGAGAAGGLGGAFKAFLNARLTKGIEMVLDAIGFDSILEGADLVITGEGRIDFQTATGKTAAGILRHAKQKGIPTLAIGGSVEICQELKEMGFIGIYSIINTPISLEKAMQKDSATANMQSTVEQILTTIKYLSLIHI
;
A
#
# COMPACT_ATOMS: atom_id res chain seq x y z
N MET A 1 -14.49 -38.49 6.78
CA MET A 1 -13.82 -37.49 5.91
C MET A 1 -14.19 -36.10 6.40
N LYS A 2 -13.25 -35.32 6.83
CA LYS A 2 -13.55 -33.89 7.06
C LYS A 2 -13.47 -33.19 5.70
N ASP A 3 -14.61 -33.16 5.01
CA ASP A 3 -14.69 -32.37 3.78
C ASP A 3 -14.46 -30.90 4.15
N MET A 4 -13.57 -30.23 3.45
CA MET A 4 -13.40 -28.78 3.62
C MET A 4 -14.66 -28.10 3.11
N LYS A 5 -15.31 -27.35 3.99
CA LYS A 5 -16.59 -26.67 3.70
C LYS A 5 -16.40 -25.24 3.22
N LYS A 6 -15.38 -24.56 3.78
CA LYS A 6 -15.11 -23.15 3.46
C LYS A 6 -13.61 -22.91 3.37
N ILE A 7 -13.14 -22.46 2.20
CA ILE A 7 -11.75 -22.04 1.99
C ILE A 7 -11.75 -20.58 1.57
N ILE A 8 -10.87 -19.79 2.19
CA ILE A 8 -10.66 -18.39 1.83
C ILE A 8 -9.43 -18.29 0.96
N VAL A 9 -9.55 -17.58 -0.15
CA VAL A 9 -8.45 -17.24 -1.04
C VAL A 9 -8.23 -15.74 -0.96
N ALA A 10 -7.10 -15.35 -0.39
CA ALA A 10 -6.70 -13.96 -0.21
C ALA A 10 -5.24 -13.81 -0.63
N SER A 11 -5.00 -13.43 -1.86
CA SER A 11 -3.66 -13.35 -2.46
C SER A 11 -3.45 -11.99 -3.11
N ASP A 12 -2.23 -11.49 -3.01
CA ASP A 12 -1.78 -10.36 -3.83
C ASP A 12 -1.62 -10.78 -5.29
N SER A 13 -1.43 -9.80 -6.16
CA SER A 13 -1.09 -10.02 -7.56
C SER A 13 0.30 -10.67 -7.69
N PHE A 14 0.46 -11.47 -8.74
CA PHE A 14 1.78 -11.94 -9.17
C PHE A 14 2.28 -10.94 -10.23
N LYS A 15 2.91 -9.86 -9.75
CA LYS A 15 3.29 -8.68 -10.55
C LYS A 15 3.92 -9.07 -11.88
N GLY A 16 3.40 -8.51 -12.97
CA GLY A 16 3.83 -8.80 -14.34
C GLY A 16 3.34 -10.13 -14.91
N SER A 17 2.48 -10.89 -14.17
CA SER A 17 1.93 -12.19 -14.61
C SER A 17 0.42 -12.29 -14.40
N LEU A 18 -0.06 -12.35 -13.15
CA LEU A 18 -1.48 -12.51 -12.82
C LEU A 18 -1.94 -11.40 -11.87
N THR A 19 -3.13 -10.86 -12.12
CA THR A 19 -3.83 -10.00 -11.16
C THR A 19 -4.29 -10.83 -9.95
N SER A 20 -4.59 -10.19 -8.81
CA SER A 20 -5.11 -10.87 -7.62
C SER A 20 -6.38 -11.69 -7.90
N ILE A 21 -7.25 -11.20 -8.80
CA ILE A 21 -8.47 -11.89 -9.22
C ILE A 21 -8.15 -13.15 -10.04
N GLU A 22 -7.20 -13.06 -10.97
CA GLU A 22 -6.77 -14.19 -11.77
C GLU A 22 -6.12 -15.29 -10.93
N VAL A 23 -5.30 -14.89 -9.94
CA VAL A 23 -4.77 -15.81 -8.93
C VAL A 23 -5.90 -16.48 -8.18
N ALA A 24 -6.86 -15.72 -7.65
CA ALA A 24 -7.98 -16.27 -6.89
C ALA A 24 -8.85 -17.21 -7.72
N ASN A 25 -9.09 -16.90 -8.99
CA ASN A 25 -9.83 -17.79 -9.91
C ASN A 25 -9.07 -19.08 -10.20
N ALA A 26 -7.75 -19.01 -10.43
CA ALA A 26 -6.93 -20.20 -10.65
C ALA A 26 -6.90 -21.12 -9.41
N VAL A 27 -6.75 -20.53 -8.24
CA VAL A 27 -6.80 -21.25 -6.94
C VAL A 27 -8.17 -21.91 -6.73
N GLU A 28 -9.27 -21.19 -7.01
CA GLU A 28 -10.62 -21.75 -6.92
C GLU A 28 -10.82 -22.99 -7.79
N ILE A 29 -10.33 -22.98 -9.03
CA ILE A 29 -10.41 -24.14 -9.91
C ILE A 29 -9.67 -25.34 -9.29
N GLY A 30 -8.45 -25.15 -8.80
CA GLY A 30 -7.70 -26.20 -8.11
C GLY A 30 -8.41 -26.73 -6.86
N ILE A 31 -9.07 -25.86 -6.09
CA ILE A 31 -9.89 -26.27 -4.94
C ILE A 31 -11.08 -27.13 -5.38
N LYS A 32 -11.81 -26.66 -6.39
CA LYS A 32 -13.04 -27.34 -6.88
C LYS A 32 -12.76 -28.69 -7.49
N ASN A 33 -11.60 -28.91 -8.09
CA ASN A 33 -11.17 -30.21 -8.59
C ASN A 33 -11.06 -31.26 -7.48
N VAL A 34 -10.71 -30.87 -6.25
CA VAL A 34 -10.54 -31.77 -5.10
C VAL A 34 -11.77 -31.79 -4.18
N PHE A 35 -12.35 -30.61 -3.95
CA PHE A 35 -13.51 -30.37 -3.09
C PHE A 35 -14.62 -29.65 -3.86
N PRO A 36 -15.39 -30.33 -4.72
CA PRO A 36 -16.39 -29.68 -5.59
C PRO A 36 -17.46 -28.88 -4.84
N GLN A 37 -17.80 -29.31 -3.62
CA GLN A 37 -18.84 -28.66 -2.79
C GLN A 37 -18.28 -27.60 -1.83
N CYS A 38 -16.97 -27.38 -1.81
CA CYS A 38 -16.36 -26.36 -0.95
C CYS A 38 -16.85 -24.95 -1.32
N ASN A 39 -17.25 -24.19 -0.32
CA ASN A 39 -17.53 -22.74 -0.52
C ASN A 39 -16.18 -21.99 -0.55
N VAL A 40 -15.85 -21.43 -1.70
CA VAL A 40 -14.61 -20.66 -1.90
C VAL A 40 -14.93 -19.17 -1.84
N ILE A 41 -14.40 -18.50 -0.83
CA ILE A 41 -14.52 -17.05 -0.69
C ILE A 41 -13.24 -16.41 -1.24
N LYS A 42 -13.37 -15.67 -2.32
CA LYS A 42 -12.26 -14.91 -2.92
C LYS A 42 -12.28 -13.50 -2.36
N THR A 43 -11.17 -13.08 -1.79
CA THR A 43 -11.00 -11.75 -1.21
C THR A 43 -9.86 -11.03 -1.91
N ASN A 44 -10.17 -9.90 -2.52
CA ASN A 44 -9.15 -9.08 -3.14
C ASN A 44 -8.40 -8.31 -2.06
N VAL A 45 -7.10 -8.42 -2.07
CA VAL A 45 -6.20 -7.77 -1.11
C VAL A 45 -5.05 -7.09 -1.83
N ALA A 46 -4.49 -6.09 -1.20
CA ALA A 46 -3.32 -5.36 -1.65
C ALA A 46 -2.50 -4.89 -0.44
N ASP A 47 -1.26 -4.51 -0.67
CA ASP A 47 -0.33 -4.08 0.38
C ASP A 47 -0.33 -2.56 0.66
N GLY A 48 -1.37 -1.84 0.23
CA GLY A 48 -1.45 -0.37 0.38
C GLY A 48 -0.72 0.40 -0.74
N GLY A 49 -0.17 -0.29 -1.72
CA GLY A 49 0.39 0.28 -2.94
C GLY A 49 -0.61 0.25 -4.10
N GLU A 50 -0.09 0.05 -5.31
CA GLU A 50 -0.86 -0.10 -6.55
C GLU A 50 -1.88 -1.24 -6.44
N GLY A 51 -3.12 -0.98 -6.88
CA GLY A 51 -4.24 -1.93 -6.83
C GLY A 51 -5.04 -1.91 -5.52
N THR A 52 -4.71 -1.06 -4.57
CA THR A 52 -5.45 -0.92 -3.31
C THR A 52 -6.87 -0.39 -3.52
N VAL A 53 -7.03 0.61 -4.40
CA VAL A 53 -8.33 1.16 -4.78
C VAL A 53 -9.21 0.07 -5.38
N GLU A 54 -8.67 -0.68 -6.35
CA GLU A 54 -9.39 -1.76 -7.02
C GLU A 54 -9.79 -2.88 -6.03
N ALA A 55 -8.87 -3.30 -5.17
CA ALA A 55 -9.10 -4.35 -4.19
C ALA A 55 -10.23 -3.99 -3.22
N ILE A 56 -10.22 -2.77 -2.68
CA ILE A 56 -11.25 -2.31 -1.74
C ILE A 56 -12.60 -2.12 -2.42
N ILE A 57 -12.64 -1.47 -3.60
CA ILE A 57 -13.91 -1.29 -4.34
C ILE A 57 -14.55 -2.63 -4.70
N LYS A 58 -13.76 -3.59 -5.20
CA LYS A 58 -14.29 -4.91 -5.57
C LYS A 58 -14.77 -5.72 -4.37
N SER A 59 -14.16 -5.54 -3.21
CA SER A 59 -14.52 -6.27 -1.99
C SER A 59 -15.75 -5.69 -1.30
N LEU A 60 -15.93 -4.37 -1.32
CA LEU A 60 -16.97 -3.68 -0.56
C LEU A 60 -18.12 -3.15 -1.43
N GLY A 61 -17.95 -3.13 -2.72
CA GLY A 61 -18.76 -2.28 -3.60
C GLY A 61 -18.41 -0.81 -3.44
N GLY A 62 -18.63 -0.02 -4.46
CA GLY A 62 -18.35 1.42 -4.43
C GLY A 62 -18.17 1.97 -5.82
N ASP A 63 -17.88 3.24 -5.88
CA ASP A 63 -17.74 3.97 -7.13
C ASP A 63 -16.28 4.41 -7.35
N LEU A 64 -15.84 4.37 -8.60
CA LEU A 64 -14.58 4.96 -9.02
C LEU A 64 -14.87 6.38 -9.54
N TYR A 65 -14.10 7.35 -9.08
CA TYR A 65 -14.20 8.74 -9.49
C TYR A 65 -12.90 9.18 -10.18
N THR A 66 -13.06 9.85 -11.31
CA THR A 66 -11.97 10.53 -12.01
C THR A 66 -12.05 12.02 -11.71
N THR A 67 -10.92 12.66 -11.44
CA THR A 67 -10.83 14.08 -11.17
C THR A 67 -9.59 14.69 -11.85
N ALA A 68 -9.74 15.93 -12.31
CA ALA A 68 -8.63 16.69 -12.87
C ALA A 68 -7.72 17.18 -11.74
N VAL A 69 -6.44 16.84 -11.84
CA VAL A 69 -5.41 17.19 -10.87
C VAL A 69 -4.10 17.54 -11.60
N THR A 70 -3.08 17.88 -10.84
CA THR A 70 -1.74 18.08 -11.37
C THR A 70 -0.84 16.88 -11.14
N ASP A 71 0.03 16.57 -12.12
CA ASP A 71 1.10 15.58 -11.96
C ASP A 71 2.24 16.12 -11.07
N PRO A 72 3.30 15.33 -10.78
CA PRO A 72 4.40 15.80 -9.94
C PRO A 72 5.12 17.07 -10.44
N LEU A 73 5.04 17.39 -11.73
CA LEU A 73 5.64 18.57 -12.35
C LEU A 73 4.65 19.73 -12.52
N GLY A 74 3.40 19.56 -12.08
CA GLY A 74 2.35 20.59 -12.17
C GLY A 74 1.62 20.61 -13.50
N ARG A 75 1.71 19.56 -14.34
CA ARG A 75 0.96 19.42 -15.59
C ARG A 75 -0.44 18.84 -15.29
N PRO A 76 -1.49 19.31 -16.00
CA PRO A 76 -2.84 18.78 -15.80
C PRO A 76 -2.94 17.32 -16.25
N ILE A 77 -3.50 16.48 -15.41
CA ILE A 77 -3.80 15.07 -15.67
C ILE A 77 -5.16 14.70 -15.07
N GLU A 78 -5.68 13.55 -15.44
CA GLU A 78 -6.80 12.90 -14.77
C GLU A 78 -6.27 11.82 -13.83
N ALA A 79 -6.75 11.82 -12.59
CA ALA A 79 -6.43 10.79 -11.60
C ALA A 79 -7.70 10.14 -11.06
N GLU A 80 -7.61 8.85 -10.72
CA GLU A 80 -8.73 8.08 -10.22
C GLU A 80 -8.56 7.76 -8.74
N TYR A 81 -9.69 7.72 -8.01
CA TYR A 81 -9.77 7.25 -6.64
C TYR A 81 -11.12 6.58 -6.38
N GLY A 82 -11.16 5.71 -5.36
CA GLY A 82 -12.37 5.00 -4.98
C GLY A 82 -13.16 5.72 -3.89
N VAL A 83 -14.48 5.52 -3.88
CA VAL A 83 -15.35 5.92 -2.78
C VAL A 83 -16.22 4.74 -2.38
N VAL A 84 -16.13 4.35 -1.10
CA VAL A 84 -16.91 3.27 -0.50
C VAL A 84 -17.64 3.77 0.72
N ASN A 85 -18.61 2.99 1.21
CA ASN A 85 -19.28 3.23 2.49
C ASN A 85 -18.71 2.28 3.53
N LEU A 86 -17.98 2.79 4.53
CA LEU A 86 -17.49 2.00 5.65
C LEU A 86 -18.30 2.33 6.90
N ASN A 87 -19.16 1.40 7.31
CA ASN A 87 -19.99 1.54 8.52
C ASN A 87 -20.82 2.85 8.54
N GLY A 88 -21.40 3.22 7.40
CA GLY A 88 -22.19 4.45 7.26
C GLY A 88 -21.36 5.70 6.97
N VAL A 89 -20.04 5.62 6.93
CA VAL A 89 -19.15 6.75 6.64
C VAL A 89 -18.66 6.69 5.21
N LYS A 90 -18.93 7.76 4.44
CA LYS A 90 -18.40 7.91 3.08
C LYS A 90 -16.88 8.04 3.14
N THR A 91 -16.18 7.04 2.60
CA THR A 91 -14.74 6.86 2.73
C THR A 91 -14.08 6.93 1.36
N ALA A 92 -13.08 7.78 1.20
CA ALA A 92 -12.24 7.83 0.02
C ALA A 92 -11.07 6.85 0.15
N VAL A 93 -10.77 6.12 -0.92
CA VAL A 93 -9.60 5.26 -1.07
C VAL A 93 -8.71 5.87 -2.14
N ILE A 94 -7.55 6.33 -1.76
CA ILE A 94 -6.65 7.11 -2.63
C ILE A 94 -5.28 6.42 -2.71
N GLU A 95 -4.78 6.24 -3.92
CA GLU A 95 -3.38 5.92 -4.18
C GLU A 95 -2.69 7.23 -4.59
N MET A 96 -1.73 7.70 -3.79
CA MET A 96 -1.02 8.94 -4.12
C MET A 96 -0.29 8.87 -5.46
N SER A 97 0.09 7.67 -5.89
CA SER A 97 0.78 7.42 -7.15
C SER A 97 -0.04 7.82 -8.38
N SER A 98 -1.37 7.86 -8.28
CA SER A 98 -2.26 8.29 -9.37
C SER A 98 -2.08 9.78 -9.74
N ALA A 99 -1.59 10.62 -8.81
CA ALA A 99 -1.34 12.03 -9.04
C ALA A 99 0.11 12.46 -8.78
N SER A 100 0.84 11.74 -7.92
CA SER A 100 2.19 12.13 -7.49
C SER A 100 3.19 10.97 -7.58
N GLY A 101 2.90 9.99 -8.46
CA GLY A 101 3.67 8.76 -8.63
C GLY A 101 4.83 8.87 -9.60
N LEU A 102 5.85 8.03 -9.38
CA LEU A 102 7.02 7.92 -10.24
C LEU A 102 6.68 7.46 -11.68
N PRO A 103 5.69 6.56 -11.91
CA PRO A 103 5.31 6.16 -13.27
C PRO A 103 4.73 7.29 -14.14
N LEU A 104 4.34 8.42 -13.57
CA LEU A 104 3.86 9.60 -14.32
C LEU A 104 4.98 10.40 -14.98
N LEU A 105 6.24 10.07 -14.67
CA LEU A 105 7.42 10.78 -15.15
C LEU A 105 8.26 9.90 -16.05
N LEU A 106 8.78 10.49 -17.13
CA LEU A 106 9.84 9.87 -17.90
C LEU A 106 11.13 9.81 -17.06
N PRO A 107 12.06 8.88 -17.35
CA PRO A 107 13.29 8.75 -16.56
C PRO A 107 14.12 10.04 -16.47
N ASP A 108 14.14 10.86 -17.53
CA ASP A 108 14.84 12.14 -17.60
C ASP A 108 14.07 13.31 -16.93
N GLU A 109 12.80 13.11 -16.59
CA GLU A 109 11.98 14.07 -15.84
C GLU A 109 12.05 13.84 -14.31
N GLN A 110 12.60 12.72 -13.88
CA GLN A 110 12.67 12.34 -12.46
C GLN A 110 13.61 13.28 -11.70
N ASN A 111 13.03 14.13 -10.86
CA ASN A 111 13.78 15.13 -10.09
C ASN A 111 13.03 15.51 -8.79
N PRO A 112 13.36 14.89 -7.64
CA PRO A 112 12.66 15.14 -6.38
C PRO A 112 12.90 16.55 -5.80
N TRP A 113 13.78 17.35 -6.42
CA TRP A 113 14.00 18.74 -6.07
C TRP A 113 12.84 19.67 -6.47
N ILE A 114 12.15 19.31 -7.57
CA ILE A 114 11.09 20.14 -8.14
C ILE A 114 9.71 19.47 -8.14
N THR A 115 9.64 18.17 -7.97
CA THR A 115 8.37 17.43 -7.92
C THR A 115 7.58 17.74 -6.65
N SER A 116 6.25 17.66 -6.74
CA SER A 116 5.33 18.05 -5.68
C SER A 116 4.20 17.05 -5.50
N THR A 117 3.73 16.91 -4.26
CA THR A 117 2.53 16.14 -3.89
C THR A 117 1.23 16.93 -4.07
N TYR A 118 1.24 18.06 -4.78
CA TYR A 118 0.09 18.96 -4.91
C TYR A 118 -1.15 18.23 -5.45
N GLY A 119 -0.99 17.43 -6.51
CA GLY A 119 -2.08 16.63 -7.10
C GLY A 119 -2.71 15.63 -6.12
N THR A 120 -1.92 15.04 -5.21
CA THR A 120 -2.48 14.20 -4.13
C THR A 120 -3.40 15.02 -3.23
N GLY A 121 -3.04 16.28 -2.94
CA GLY A 121 -3.89 17.19 -2.18
C GLY A 121 -5.18 17.57 -2.93
N GLU A 122 -5.11 17.73 -4.25
CA GLU A 122 -6.28 17.99 -5.11
C GLU A 122 -7.26 16.80 -5.09
N MET A 123 -6.76 15.54 -5.16
CA MET A 123 -7.60 14.35 -5.01
C MET A 123 -8.32 14.35 -3.65
N ILE A 124 -7.60 14.63 -2.57
CA ILE A 124 -8.19 14.72 -1.22
C ILE A 124 -9.25 15.81 -1.17
N LEU A 125 -8.99 16.98 -1.76
CA LEU A 125 -9.94 18.10 -1.80
C LEU A 125 -11.21 17.74 -2.57
N ASP A 126 -11.10 17.08 -3.73
CA ASP A 126 -12.28 16.62 -4.48
C ASP A 126 -13.10 15.63 -3.67
N ALA A 127 -12.46 14.66 -3.01
CA ALA A 127 -13.14 13.70 -2.15
C ALA A 127 -13.83 14.35 -0.94
N LEU A 128 -13.22 15.38 -0.32
CA LEU A 128 -13.84 16.18 0.74
C LEU A 128 -15.10 16.90 0.24
N ASN A 129 -15.03 17.50 -0.96
CA ASN A 129 -16.14 18.18 -1.61
C ASN A 129 -17.29 17.23 -1.96
N ARG A 130 -16.99 15.96 -2.25
CA ARG A 130 -17.99 14.89 -2.43
C ARG A 130 -18.56 14.35 -1.11
N GLY A 131 -18.14 14.91 0.03
CA GLY A 131 -18.65 14.54 1.35
C GLY A 131 -17.91 13.38 2.02
N CYS A 132 -16.76 12.93 1.54
CA CYS A 132 -15.93 11.98 2.26
C CYS A 132 -15.37 12.58 3.55
N ARG A 133 -15.35 11.78 4.62
CA ARG A 133 -14.86 12.20 5.95
C ARG A 133 -13.90 11.17 6.56
N LYS A 134 -13.68 10.07 5.85
CA LYS A 134 -12.67 9.07 6.14
C LYS A 134 -11.85 8.82 4.88
N PHE A 135 -10.54 8.64 5.06
CA PHE A 135 -9.58 8.49 3.98
C PHE A 135 -8.68 7.31 4.25
N LEU A 136 -8.61 6.39 3.30
CA LEU A 136 -7.63 5.32 3.23
C LEU A 136 -6.64 5.72 2.15
N VAL A 137 -5.40 6.03 2.53
CA VAL A 137 -4.43 6.61 1.60
C VAL A 137 -3.20 5.71 1.48
N GLY A 138 -3.00 5.13 0.29
CA GLY A 138 -1.76 4.47 -0.08
C GLY A 138 -0.71 5.49 -0.50
N ILE A 139 0.47 5.45 0.11
CA ILE A 139 1.55 6.41 -0.18
C ILE A 139 2.77 5.76 -0.88
N GLY A 140 2.61 4.54 -1.40
CA GLY A 140 3.63 3.87 -2.21
C GLY A 140 3.84 4.51 -3.58
N GLY A 141 5.00 4.26 -4.20
CA GLY A 141 5.29 4.65 -5.58
C GLY A 141 5.54 6.16 -5.82
N SER A 142 5.84 6.96 -4.80
CA SER A 142 5.99 8.41 -4.90
C SER A 142 7.16 8.87 -5.77
N ALA A 143 6.96 9.96 -6.54
CA ALA A 143 7.99 10.68 -7.30
C ALA A 143 8.63 11.83 -6.51
N THR A 144 8.18 12.11 -5.30
CA THR A 144 8.36 13.38 -4.60
C THR A 144 9.23 13.25 -3.35
N ASN A 145 9.87 14.35 -2.96
CA ASN A 145 10.54 14.52 -1.66
C ASN A 145 10.28 15.94 -1.12
N ASP A 146 9.03 16.32 -1.08
CA ASP A 146 8.57 17.66 -0.68
C ASP A 146 8.02 17.71 0.75
N ALA A 147 8.24 16.65 1.56
CA ALA A 147 7.69 16.55 2.90
C ALA A 147 6.17 16.78 2.99
N GLY A 148 5.44 16.51 1.88
CA GLY A 148 4.00 16.71 1.79
C GLY A 148 3.54 18.16 1.72
N THR A 149 4.45 19.11 1.52
CA THR A 149 4.11 20.55 1.45
C THR A 149 3.22 20.88 0.27
N GLY A 150 3.38 20.16 -0.86
CA GLY A 150 2.48 20.31 -1.99
C GLY A 150 1.05 19.90 -1.66
N MET A 151 0.84 18.71 -1.11
CA MET A 151 -0.47 18.22 -0.65
C MET A 151 -1.13 19.20 0.32
N LEU A 152 -0.38 19.66 1.31
CA LEU A 152 -0.87 20.62 2.29
C LEU A 152 -1.23 21.97 1.64
N SER A 153 -0.46 22.41 0.62
CA SER A 153 -0.76 23.65 -0.12
C SER A 153 -2.07 23.56 -0.88
N ALA A 154 -2.37 22.43 -1.51
CA ALA A 154 -3.65 22.17 -2.18
C ALA A 154 -4.82 22.19 -1.17
N LEU A 155 -4.59 21.75 0.06
CA LEU A 155 -5.57 21.78 1.16
C LEU A 155 -5.65 23.15 1.86
N GLY A 156 -4.89 24.16 1.40
CA GLY A 156 -4.99 25.54 1.90
C GLY A 156 -3.94 25.97 2.90
N VAL A 157 -2.98 25.11 3.28
CA VAL A 157 -1.83 25.52 4.10
C VAL A 157 -0.91 26.41 3.27
N LYS A 158 -0.34 27.45 3.86
CA LYS A 158 0.58 28.35 3.18
C LYS A 158 1.96 28.29 3.86
N PHE A 159 2.99 28.24 3.04
CA PHE A 159 4.38 28.23 3.46
C PHE A 159 5.06 29.52 3.02
N PHE A 160 5.80 30.16 3.92
CA PHE A 160 6.49 31.42 3.65
C PHE A 160 7.97 31.32 4.01
N ASP A 161 8.80 32.01 3.25
CA ASP A 161 10.21 32.20 3.62
C ASP A 161 10.39 33.32 4.66
N SER A 162 11.65 33.57 5.04
CA SER A 162 12.01 34.62 6.03
C SER A 162 11.69 36.07 5.57
N GLN A 163 11.42 36.26 4.28
CA GLN A 163 11.04 37.57 3.71
C GLN A 163 9.53 37.70 3.53
N GLY A 164 8.74 36.65 3.89
CA GLY A 164 7.29 36.61 3.73
C GLY A 164 6.84 36.26 2.30
N LEU A 165 7.75 35.80 1.43
CA LEU A 165 7.39 35.31 0.12
C LEU A 165 6.74 33.93 0.21
N ARG A 166 5.61 33.75 -0.45
CA ARG A 166 4.90 32.46 -0.50
C ARG A 166 5.66 31.44 -1.35
N LEU A 167 5.90 30.27 -0.78
CA LEU A 167 6.56 29.12 -1.43
C LEU A 167 5.52 28.17 -2.05
N LYS A 168 5.91 27.48 -3.13
CA LYS A 168 4.98 26.57 -3.86
C LYS A 168 4.78 25.22 -3.18
N GLY A 169 5.78 24.75 -2.44
CA GLY A 169 5.75 23.42 -1.79
C GLY A 169 6.31 22.32 -2.69
N CYS A 170 7.63 22.30 -2.86
CA CYS A 170 8.38 21.24 -3.49
C CYS A 170 9.73 21.04 -2.75
N GLY A 171 10.51 20.03 -3.11
CA GLY A 171 11.74 19.67 -2.38
C GLY A 171 12.69 20.83 -2.14
N LYS A 172 12.94 21.66 -3.17
CA LYS A 172 13.85 22.82 -3.06
C LYS A 172 13.39 23.89 -2.08
N ASP A 173 12.10 23.97 -1.81
CA ASP A 173 11.52 25.02 -0.96
C ASP A 173 11.71 24.72 0.52
N LEU A 174 11.89 23.44 0.91
CA LEU A 174 11.89 22.99 2.31
C LEU A 174 12.86 23.75 3.21
N LYS A 175 14.08 24.00 2.73
CA LYS A 175 15.11 24.72 3.49
C LYS A 175 14.77 26.19 3.71
N SER A 176 13.96 26.77 2.83
CA SER A 176 13.60 28.19 2.86
C SER A 176 12.35 28.48 3.67
N ILE A 177 11.58 27.43 4.07
CA ILE A 177 10.39 27.62 4.89
C ILE A 177 10.79 28.20 6.25
N ALA A 178 10.21 29.35 6.60
CA ALA A 178 10.39 30.01 7.89
C ALA A 178 9.08 30.11 8.68
N GLN A 179 7.93 30.08 7.99
CA GLN A 179 6.61 30.16 8.61
C GLN A 179 5.60 29.27 7.91
N ILE A 180 4.73 28.64 8.71
CA ILE A 180 3.61 27.79 8.25
C ILE A 180 2.30 28.44 8.72
N ASP A 181 1.43 28.81 7.79
CA ASP A 181 0.10 29.34 8.07
C ASP A 181 -0.98 28.29 7.75
N MET A 182 -1.64 27.82 8.80
CA MET A 182 -2.74 26.84 8.71
C MET A 182 -4.13 27.49 8.76
N SER A 183 -4.23 28.81 8.74
CA SER A 183 -5.52 29.53 8.90
C SER A 183 -6.53 29.21 7.80
N SER A 184 -6.02 28.92 6.59
CA SER A 184 -6.82 28.59 5.41
C SER A 184 -6.92 27.07 5.13
N LEU A 185 -6.41 26.21 6.01
CA LEU A 185 -6.59 24.76 5.86
C LEU A 185 -8.09 24.43 5.87
N VAL A 186 -8.52 23.70 4.83
CA VAL A 186 -9.92 23.27 4.66
C VAL A 186 -10.44 22.65 5.96
N PRO A 187 -11.54 23.21 6.54
CA PRO A 187 -12.04 22.75 7.85
C PRO A 187 -12.44 21.27 7.88
N GLU A 188 -12.93 20.76 6.75
CA GLU A 188 -13.33 19.37 6.57
C GLU A 188 -12.10 18.44 6.67
N ALA A 189 -10.94 18.85 6.16
CA ALA A 189 -9.72 18.06 6.29
C ALA A 189 -9.29 17.89 7.76
N ARG A 190 -9.45 18.95 8.59
CA ARG A 190 -9.16 18.86 10.03
C ARG A 190 -10.08 17.89 10.78
N LYS A 191 -11.31 17.72 10.30
CA LYS A 191 -12.35 16.90 10.96
C LYS A 191 -12.41 15.47 10.42
N SER A 192 -11.69 15.19 9.35
CA SER A 192 -11.69 13.88 8.71
C SER A 192 -10.68 12.93 9.37
N GLU A 193 -11.00 11.65 9.32
CA GLU A 193 -10.08 10.57 9.71
C GLU A 193 -9.20 10.18 8.54
N PHE A 194 -7.88 10.17 8.76
CA PHE A 194 -6.91 9.70 7.78
C PHE A 194 -6.19 8.46 8.28
N ILE A 195 -6.25 7.38 7.51
CA ILE A 195 -5.50 6.14 7.71
C ILE A 195 -4.56 6.01 6.51
N VAL A 196 -3.26 5.98 6.77
CA VAL A 196 -2.23 6.04 5.73
C VAL A 196 -1.43 4.74 5.75
N ALA A 197 -1.40 4.07 4.62
CA ALA A 197 -0.63 2.85 4.41
C ALA A 197 0.86 3.18 4.32
N CYS A 198 1.64 2.66 5.27
CA CYS A 198 3.06 2.89 5.37
C CYS A 198 3.76 1.61 5.82
N ASP A 199 4.45 0.94 4.90
CA ASP A 199 5.14 -0.33 5.17
C ASP A 199 6.63 -0.15 5.54
N VAL A 200 7.10 1.09 5.58
CA VAL A 200 8.48 1.42 5.93
C VAL A 200 8.57 2.10 7.29
N ASN A 201 9.66 1.84 8.00
CA ASN A 201 9.94 2.45 9.31
C ASN A 201 10.90 3.65 9.22
N THR A 202 11.14 4.14 8.00
CA THR A 202 12.10 5.20 7.70
C THR A 202 11.75 6.47 8.49
N PRO A 203 12.69 7.04 9.29
CA PRO A 203 12.49 8.30 9.97
C PRO A 203 12.40 9.46 8.97
N PHE A 204 11.95 10.61 9.44
CA PHE A 204 11.68 11.75 8.57
C PHE A 204 12.93 12.24 7.82
N CYS A 205 14.03 12.45 8.50
CA CYS A 205 15.30 12.89 7.94
C CYS A 205 16.51 12.22 8.64
N GLY A 206 17.71 12.55 8.21
CA GLY A 206 18.97 11.97 8.69
C GLY A 206 19.47 10.84 7.77
N LEU A 207 20.60 10.20 8.09
CA LEU A 207 21.25 9.20 7.24
C LEU A 207 20.36 8.03 6.86
N ASN A 208 19.39 7.66 7.70
CA ASN A 208 18.39 6.63 7.42
C ASN A 208 17.03 7.25 7.07
N GLY A 209 16.96 8.55 6.80
CA GLY A 209 15.74 9.30 6.51
C GLY A 209 15.31 9.24 5.06
N ALA A 210 14.20 9.91 4.76
CA ALA A 210 13.54 9.87 3.46
C ALA A 210 14.45 10.19 2.29
N ALA A 211 15.23 11.29 2.39
CA ALA A 211 16.07 11.74 1.30
C ALA A 211 17.17 10.73 0.97
N HIS A 212 17.89 10.25 2.00
CA HIS A 212 18.98 9.30 1.81
C HIS A 212 18.51 7.93 1.28
N VAL A 213 17.35 7.46 1.77
CA VAL A 213 16.84 6.12 1.41
C VAL A 213 16.12 6.12 0.07
N PHE A 214 15.33 7.15 -0.24
CA PHE A 214 14.40 7.09 -1.38
C PHE A 214 14.64 8.12 -2.47
N ALA A 215 15.36 9.24 -2.22
CA ALA A 215 15.53 10.25 -3.25
C ALA A 215 16.42 9.79 -4.44
N PRO A 216 17.45 8.93 -4.25
CA PRO A 216 18.26 8.45 -5.39
C PRO A 216 17.43 7.75 -6.48
N GLN A 217 16.50 6.88 -6.12
CA GLN A 217 15.62 6.20 -7.09
C GLN A 217 14.63 7.12 -7.79
N LYS A 218 14.50 8.38 -7.33
CA LYS A 218 13.67 9.44 -7.90
C LYS A 218 14.48 10.45 -8.72
N GLY A 219 15.75 10.14 -8.98
CA GLY A 219 16.66 10.96 -9.81
C GLY A 219 17.55 11.94 -9.03
N ALA A 220 17.63 11.85 -7.68
CA ALA A 220 18.52 12.71 -6.92
C ALA A 220 19.98 12.26 -6.99
N ASP A 221 20.87 13.17 -7.31
CA ASP A 221 22.31 13.00 -7.11
C ASP A 221 22.72 13.16 -5.61
N PRO A 222 23.95 12.81 -5.22
CA PRO A 222 24.37 12.90 -3.82
C PRO A 222 24.30 14.31 -3.23
N GLN A 223 24.49 15.36 -4.02
CA GLN A 223 24.40 16.75 -3.54
C GLN A 223 22.95 17.14 -3.29
N MET A 224 22.06 16.74 -4.18
CA MET A 224 20.61 16.92 -4.03
C MET A 224 20.08 16.16 -2.81
N VAL A 225 20.49 14.90 -2.62
CA VAL A 225 20.11 14.11 -1.42
C VAL A 225 20.45 14.85 -0.14
N LYS A 226 21.68 15.38 -0.03
CA LYS A 226 22.09 16.15 1.14
C LYS A 226 21.27 17.41 1.31
N ALA A 227 21.02 18.15 0.22
CA ALA A 227 20.24 19.40 0.28
C ALA A 227 18.77 19.16 0.66
N LEU A 228 18.17 18.07 0.18
CA LEU A 228 16.83 17.62 0.56
C LEU A 228 16.77 17.24 2.05
N ASP A 229 17.73 16.48 2.54
CA ASP A 229 17.80 16.10 3.96
C ASP A 229 17.96 17.30 4.88
N ASP A 230 18.87 18.22 4.54
CA ASP A 230 19.03 19.49 5.26
C ASP A 230 17.72 20.30 5.28
N GLY A 231 16.99 20.33 4.14
CA GLY A 231 15.69 20.99 4.02
C GLY A 231 14.62 20.33 4.89
N MET A 232 14.53 19.02 4.85
CA MET A 232 13.60 18.24 5.69
C MET A 232 13.88 18.46 7.18
N TYR A 233 15.14 18.46 7.58
CA TYR A 233 15.53 18.75 8.97
C TYR A 233 15.12 20.15 9.40
N SER A 234 15.35 21.19 8.55
CA SER A 234 14.92 22.57 8.82
C SER A 234 13.39 22.66 8.94
N PHE A 235 12.66 22.02 8.04
CA PHE A 235 11.20 21.99 8.08
C PHE A 235 10.66 21.30 9.34
N ALA A 236 11.26 20.17 9.73
CA ALA A 236 10.87 19.48 10.96
C ALA A 236 11.07 20.33 12.21
N LYS A 237 12.14 21.17 12.27
CA LYS A 237 12.34 22.14 13.35
C LYS A 237 11.22 23.17 13.41
N ILE A 238 10.81 23.74 12.28
CA ILE A 238 9.71 24.70 12.22
C ILE A 238 8.40 24.04 12.71
N ILE A 239 8.16 22.79 12.34
CA ILE A 239 7.00 22.03 12.85
C ILE A 239 7.08 21.86 14.37
N ALA A 240 8.24 21.51 14.91
CA ALA A 240 8.43 21.34 16.34
C ALA A 240 8.23 22.66 17.11
N GLU A 241 8.75 23.76 16.58
CA GLU A 241 8.62 25.09 17.19
C GLU A 241 7.20 25.64 17.15
N GLN A 242 6.53 25.55 15.99
CA GLN A 242 5.20 26.15 15.82
C GLN A 242 4.04 25.27 16.32
N PHE A 243 4.19 23.93 16.23
CA PHE A 243 3.10 23.00 16.56
C PHE A 243 3.42 22.05 17.70
N GLN A 244 4.62 22.14 18.29
CA GLN A 244 5.10 21.27 19.39
C GLN A 244 5.02 19.78 19.03
N LYS A 245 5.32 19.45 17.77
CA LYS A 245 5.31 18.09 17.24
C LYS A 245 6.70 17.72 16.72
N ASP A 246 7.34 16.76 17.36
CA ASP A 246 8.58 16.17 16.85
C ASP A 246 8.26 15.00 15.93
N ILE A 247 8.51 15.20 14.62
CA ILE A 247 8.27 14.19 13.58
C ILE A 247 9.55 13.47 13.13
N ILE A 248 10.72 13.91 13.58
CA ILE A 248 12.00 13.33 13.16
C ILE A 248 12.11 11.85 13.53
N PRO A 249 11.87 11.43 14.79
CA PRO A 249 12.03 10.05 15.20
C PRO A 249 10.83 9.16 14.84
N LEU A 250 9.75 9.74 14.31
CA LEU A 250 8.53 8.96 14.07
C LEU A 250 8.75 7.92 12.97
N SER A 251 8.51 6.67 13.30
CA SER A 251 8.54 5.55 12.34
C SER A 251 7.55 5.81 11.20
N GLY A 252 8.03 5.69 9.95
CA GLY A 252 7.23 5.92 8.76
C GLY A 252 7.05 7.40 8.37
N ALA A 253 7.54 8.35 9.17
CA ALA A 253 7.43 9.77 8.83
C ALA A 253 8.17 10.12 7.52
N GLY A 254 9.25 9.39 7.20
CA GLY A 254 10.01 9.55 5.96
C GLY A 254 9.37 8.91 4.73
N ALA A 255 8.31 8.11 4.89
CA ALA A 255 7.64 7.47 3.76
C ALA A 255 7.18 8.50 2.73
N ALA A 256 7.30 8.11 1.45
CA ALA A 256 6.93 8.97 0.31
C ALA A 256 7.57 10.37 0.35
N GLY A 257 8.87 10.43 0.68
CA GLY A 257 9.60 11.71 0.72
C GLY A 257 9.12 12.67 1.80
N GLY A 258 8.67 12.13 2.95
CA GLY A 258 8.19 12.88 4.10
C GLY A 258 6.68 13.10 4.14
N LEU A 259 5.92 12.60 3.15
CA LEU A 259 4.47 12.71 3.12
C LEU A 259 3.81 12.05 4.35
N GLY A 260 4.35 10.89 4.80
CA GLY A 260 3.90 10.24 6.05
C GLY A 260 3.98 11.17 7.26
N GLY A 261 5.08 11.92 7.39
CA GLY A 261 5.25 12.93 8.42
C GLY A 261 4.24 14.08 8.34
N ALA A 262 3.96 14.56 7.11
CA ALA A 262 2.95 15.59 6.89
C ALA A 262 1.54 15.15 7.32
N PHE A 263 1.12 13.98 6.92
CA PHE A 263 -0.16 13.40 7.34
C PHE A 263 -0.26 13.31 8.87
N LYS A 264 0.82 12.87 9.52
CA LYS A 264 0.86 12.76 10.99
C LYS A 264 0.82 14.12 11.67
N ALA A 265 1.62 15.08 11.21
CA ALA A 265 1.77 16.40 11.85
C ALA A 265 0.54 17.29 11.66
N PHE A 266 -0.03 17.33 10.44
CA PHE A 266 -1.03 18.33 10.07
C PHE A 266 -2.46 17.78 10.03
N LEU A 267 -2.63 16.50 9.71
CA LEU A 267 -3.95 15.87 9.58
C LEU A 267 -4.21 14.80 10.64
N ASN A 268 -3.32 14.68 11.62
CA ASN A 268 -3.42 13.71 12.72
C ASN A 268 -3.67 12.26 12.27
N ALA A 269 -3.10 11.88 11.12
CA ALA A 269 -3.32 10.59 10.52
C ALA A 269 -2.76 9.43 11.36
N ARG A 270 -3.39 8.28 11.25
CA ARG A 270 -2.86 7.00 11.73
C ARG A 270 -2.05 6.37 10.61
N LEU A 271 -0.74 6.17 10.84
CA LEU A 271 0.09 5.36 9.95
C LEU A 271 -0.09 3.89 10.34
N THR A 272 -0.29 3.03 9.36
CA THR A 272 -0.47 1.59 9.56
C THR A 272 0.12 0.82 8.39
N LYS A 273 0.37 -0.47 8.55
CA LYS A 273 0.77 -1.31 7.42
C LYS A 273 -0.35 -1.35 6.38
N GLY A 274 0.03 -1.34 5.10
CA GLY A 274 -0.94 -1.29 4.01
C GLY A 274 -1.89 -2.47 4.02
N ILE A 275 -1.37 -3.67 4.21
CA ILE A 275 -2.21 -4.86 4.32
C ILE A 275 -3.20 -4.79 5.49
N GLU A 276 -2.81 -4.26 6.65
CA GLU A 276 -3.71 -4.11 7.79
C GLU A 276 -4.84 -3.11 7.47
N MET A 277 -4.50 -1.99 6.81
CA MET A 277 -5.50 -1.03 6.36
C MET A 277 -6.55 -1.68 5.45
N VAL A 278 -6.11 -2.51 4.51
CA VAL A 278 -7.02 -3.20 3.58
C VAL A 278 -7.86 -4.25 4.31
N LEU A 279 -7.23 -5.11 5.14
CA LEU A 279 -7.93 -6.18 5.88
C LEU A 279 -8.96 -5.60 6.85
N ASP A 280 -8.63 -4.52 7.58
CA ASP A 280 -9.55 -3.79 8.45
C ASP A 280 -10.75 -3.23 7.64
N ALA A 281 -10.47 -2.61 6.49
CA ALA A 281 -11.49 -1.99 5.66
C ALA A 281 -12.51 -3.01 5.13
N ILE A 282 -12.05 -4.18 4.67
CA ILE A 282 -12.93 -5.22 4.12
C ILE A 282 -13.56 -6.11 5.19
N GLY A 283 -13.25 -5.89 6.49
CA GLY A 283 -13.78 -6.71 7.58
C GLY A 283 -13.30 -8.17 7.53
N PHE A 284 -12.02 -8.38 7.21
CA PHE A 284 -11.43 -9.70 6.94
C PHE A 284 -11.65 -10.68 8.09
N ASP A 285 -11.62 -10.25 9.34
CA ASP A 285 -11.87 -11.11 10.50
C ASP A 285 -13.26 -11.76 10.48
N SER A 286 -14.27 -11.06 9.96
CA SER A 286 -15.61 -11.62 9.77
C SER A 286 -15.65 -12.60 8.58
N ILE A 287 -14.87 -12.34 7.52
CA ILE A 287 -14.73 -13.25 6.39
C ILE A 287 -14.11 -14.58 6.84
N LEU A 288 -13.17 -14.54 7.77
CA LEU A 288 -12.48 -15.71 8.33
C LEU A 288 -13.42 -16.65 9.12
N GLU A 289 -14.54 -16.18 9.63
CA GLU A 289 -15.42 -16.99 10.48
C GLU A 289 -15.88 -18.29 9.79
N GLY A 290 -15.63 -19.41 10.45
CA GLY A 290 -16.00 -20.74 9.94
C GLY A 290 -15.16 -21.25 8.76
N ALA A 291 -14.03 -20.63 8.45
CA ALA A 291 -13.12 -21.13 7.44
C ALA A 291 -12.31 -22.33 7.92
N ASP A 292 -12.15 -23.33 7.07
CA ASP A 292 -11.33 -24.51 7.32
C ASP A 292 -9.86 -24.29 6.93
N LEU A 293 -9.61 -23.40 5.96
CA LEU A 293 -8.28 -23.11 5.41
C LEU A 293 -8.25 -21.71 4.80
N VAL A 294 -7.11 -21.05 4.89
CA VAL A 294 -6.77 -19.85 4.11
C VAL A 294 -5.65 -20.20 3.13
N ILE A 295 -5.80 -19.78 1.89
CA ILE A 295 -4.75 -19.82 0.87
C ILE A 295 -4.40 -18.38 0.53
N THR A 296 -3.14 -18.01 0.75
CA THR A 296 -2.59 -16.70 0.42
C THR A 296 -1.41 -16.83 -0.51
N GLY A 297 -0.95 -15.72 -1.07
CA GLY A 297 0.22 -15.76 -1.96
C GLY A 297 0.63 -14.37 -2.44
N GLU A 298 1.78 -14.35 -3.08
CA GLU A 298 2.36 -13.20 -3.76
C GLU A 298 3.36 -13.67 -4.84
N GLY A 299 3.75 -12.79 -5.76
CA GLY A 299 4.64 -13.16 -6.87
C GLY A 299 5.99 -13.70 -6.40
N ARG A 300 6.52 -13.22 -5.27
CA ARG A 300 7.76 -13.71 -4.67
C ARG A 300 7.62 -13.77 -3.14
N ILE A 301 7.81 -14.97 -2.60
CA ILE A 301 7.84 -15.22 -1.16
C ILE A 301 9.31 -15.34 -0.72
N ASP A 302 9.77 -14.40 0.09
CA ASP A 302 11.13 -14.33 0.62
C ASP A 302 11.14 -13.66 2.01
N PHE A 303 12.31 -13.24 2.50
CA PHE A 303 12.46 -12.55 3.78
C PHE A 303 11.59 -11.27 3.87
N GLN A 304 11.30 -10.60 2.76
CA GLN A 304 10.44 -9.41 2.77
C GLN A 304 8.99 -9.75 3.10
N THR A 305 8.51 -10.94 2.70
CA THR A 305 7.20 -11.44 3.13
C THR A 305 7.09 -11.46 4.65
N ALA A 306 8.16 -11.93 5.35
CA ALA A 306 8.20 -11.97 6.81
C ALA A 306 8.16 -10.58 7.48
N THR A 307 8.56 -9.51 6.78
CA THR A 307 8.51 -8.14 7.34
C THR A 307 7.10 -7.55 7.44
N GLY A 308 6.08 -8.25 6.95
CA GLY A 308 4.68 -7.90 7.15
C GLY A 308 3.93 -7.48 5.88
N LYS A 309 4.32 -8.03 4.72
CA LYS A 309 3.58 -7.90 3.46
C LYS A 309 2.26 -8.69 3.49
N THR A 310 1.57 -8.74 2.37
CA THR A 310 0.22 -9.31 2.21
C THR A 310 0.08 -10.68 2.86
N ALA A 311 0.92 -11.66 2.50
CA ALA A 311 0.80 -13.01 3.02
C ALA A 311 1.01 -13.10 4.55
N ALA A 312 1.91 -12.29 5.10
CA ALA A 312 2.15 -12.21 6.56
C ALA A 312 0.98 -11.58 7.32
N GLY A 313 0.36 -10.54 6.76
CA GLY A 313 -0.83 -9.91 7.36
C GLY A 313 -1.99 -10.91 7.42
N ILE A 314 -2.28 -11.58 6.31
CA ILE A 314 -3.34 -12.60 6.22
C ILE A 314 -3.09 -13.75 7.21
N LEU A 315 -1.86 -14.26 7.27
CA LEU A 315 -1.49 -15.31 8.25
C LEU A 315 -1.76 -14.87 9.69
N ARG A 316 -1.42 -13.61 10.03
CA ARG A 316 -1.61 -13.07 11.39
C ARG A 316 -3.08 -13.11 11.79
N HIS A 317 -3.99 -12.62 10.96
CA HIS A 317 -5.43 -12.65 11.19
C HIS A 317 -5.96 -14.09 11.28
N ALA A 318 -5.58 -14.95 10.32
CA ALA A 318 -5.97 -16.37 10.32
C ALA A 318 -5.50 -17.12 11.59
N LYS A 319 -4.24 -16.87 12.00
CA LYS A 319 -3.65 -17.48 13.22
C LYS A 319 -4.36 -17.07 14.50
N GLN A 320 -4.83 -15.83 14.61
CA GLN A 320 -5.63 -15.37 15.75
C GLN A 320 -6.96 -16.11 15.86
N LYS A 321 -7.51 -16.59 14.74
CA LYS A 321 -8.73 -17.42 14.67
C LYS A 321 -8.44 -18.93 14.69
N GLY A 322 -7.18 -19.34 14.78
CA GLY A 322 -6.77 -20.76 14.76
C GLY A 322 -6.96 -21.43 13.39
N ILE A 323 -7.01 -20.65 12.29
CA ILE A 323 -7.25 -21.17 10.95
C ILE A 323 -5.91 -21.45 10.26
N PRO A 324 -5.67 -22.70 9.78
CA PRO A 324 -4.46 -23.04 9.05
C PRO A 324 -4.32 -22.21 7.77
N THR A 325 -3.09 -21.83 7.42
CA THR A 325 -2.83 -20.97 6.26
C THR A 325 -1.71 -21.54 5.40
N LEU A 326 -1.98 -21.67 4.09
CA LEU A 326 -1.02 -22.01 3.05
C LEU A 326 -0.55 -20.73 2.34
N ALA A 327 0.73 -20.69 1.97
CA ALA A 327 1.27 -19.64 1.13
C ALA A 327 1.74 -20.22 -0.21
N ILE A 328 1.42 -19.52 -1.31
CA ILE A 328 1.77 -19.92 -2.68
C ILE A 328 2.48 -18.76 -3.35
N GLY A 329 3.67 -19.00 -3.90
CA GLY A 329 4.48 -18.00 -4.58
C GLY A 329 4.81 -18.33 -6.02
N GLY A 330 5.01 -17.32 -6.86
CA GLY A 330 5.62 -17.49 -8.17
C GLY A 330 7.07 -17.99 -8.03
N SER A 331 7.84 -17.36 -7.14
CA SER A 331 9.11 -17.89 -6.65
C SER A 331 9.10 -17.93 -5.12
N VAL A 332 9.81 -18.89 -4.56
CA VAL A 332 9.87 -19.08 -3.10
C VAL A 332 11.31 -19.24 -2.68
N GLU A 333 11.77 -18.38 -1.77
CA GLU A 333 13.07 -18.44 -1.13
C GLU A 333 12.87 -18.60 0.38
N ILE A 334 12.99 -19.82 0.86
CA ILE A 334 12.73 -20.15 2.26
C ILE A 334 13.86 -19.61 3.15
N CYS A 335 13.52 -18.73 4.08
CA CYS A 335 14.39 -18.24 5.15
C CYS A 335 13.89 -18.71 6.51
N GLN A 336 14.69 -18.49 7.57
CA GLN A 336 14.35 -18.94 8.93
C GLN A 336 13.10 -18.22 9.43
N GLU A 337 12.96 -16.94 9.16
CA GLU A 337 11.84 -16.11 9.57
C GLU A 337 10.51 -16.65 9.01
N LEU A 338 10.48 -17.04 7.72
CA LEU A 338 9.30 -17.64 7.09
C LEU A 338 8.89 -18.97 7.75
N LYS A 339 9.87 -19.80 8.13
CA LYS A 339 9.58 -21.08 8.81
C LYS A 339 8.94 -20.87 10.18
N GLU A 340 9.33 -19.81 10.89
CA GLU A 340 8.84 -19.48 12.22
C GLU A 340 7.49 -18.77 12.23
N MET A 341 7.04 -18.24 11.11
CA MET A 341 5.75 -17.54 11.01
C MET A 341 4.55 -18.41 11.32
N GLY A 342 4.58 -19.68 10.89
CA GLY A 342 3.52 -20.65 11.18
C GLY A 342 2.58 -20.92 10.01
N PHE A 343 3.00 -20.69 8.76
CA PHE A 343 2.34 -21.30 7.61
C PHE A 343 2.40 -22.82 7.71
N ILE A 344 1.30 -23.50 7.37
CA ILE A 344 1.30 -24.98 7.34
C ILE A 344 2.02 -25.53 6.10
N GLY A 345 2.31 -24.68 5.12
CA GLY A 345 3.11 -24.97 3.94
C GLY A 345 3.33 -23.72 3.11
N ILE A 346 4.48 -23.67 2.43
CA ILE A 346 4.87 -22.60 1.50
C ILE A 346 5.32 -23.29 0.22
N TYR A 347 4.65 -22.98 -0.91
CA TYR A 347 4.84 -23.67 -2.17
C TYR A 347 5.09 -22.71 -3.32
N SER A 348 5.98 -23.12 -4.25
CA SER A 348 6.12 -22.45 -5.53
C SER A 348 5.18 -23.06 -6.57
N ILE A 349 4.63 -22.21 -7.46
CA ILE A 349 3.85 -22.70 -8.62
C ILE A 349 4.75 -23.20 -9.75
N ILE A 350 6.08 -23.08 -9.64
CA ILE A 350 7.00 -23.55 -10.67
C ILE A 350 7.25 -25.04 -10.47
N ASN A 351 6.57 -25.85 -11.26
CA ASN A 351 6.57 -27.32 -11.16
C ASN A 351 7.68 -27.98 -12.00
N THR A 352 8.26 -27.24 -12.96
CA THR A 352 9.33 -27.73 -13.83
C THR A 352 10.33 -26.61 -14.12
N PRO A 353 11.59 -26.92 -14.43
CA PRO A 353 12.55 -25.91 -14.86
C PRO A 353 12.08 -25.22 -16.15
N ILE A 354 11.78 -23.94 -16.07
CA ILE A 354 11.34 -23.09 -17.19
C ILE A 354 12.00 -21.71 -17.07
N SER A 355 12.09 -20.98 -18.20
CA SER A 355 12.56 -19.60 -18.16
C SER A 355 11.61 -18.70 -17.40
N LEU A 356 12.11 -17.62 -16.78
CA LEU A 356 11.28 -16.63 -16.10
C LEU A 356 10.20 -16.07 -17.02
N GLU A 357 10.58 -15.74 -18.27
CA GLU A 357 9.63 -15.24 -19.27
C GLU A 357 8.46 -16.19 -19.48
N LYS A 358 8.72 -17.50 -19.63
CA LYS A 358 7.67 -18.51 -19.80
C LYS A 358 6.87 -18.69 -18.51
N ALA A 359 7.51 -18.65 -17.35
CA ALA A 359 6.84 -18.75 -16.05
C ALA A 359 5.84 -17.61 -15.81
N MET A 360 6.17 -16.40 -16.29
CA MET A 360 5.33 -15.22 -16.14
C MET A 360 4.20 -15.11 -17.17
N GLN A 361 4.20 -15.96 -18.22
CA GLN A 361 3.06 -16.00 -19.17
C GLN A 361 1.79 -16.42 -18.44
N LYS A 362 0.73 -15.66 -18.66
CA LYS A 362 -0.56 -15.81 -17.97
C LYS A 362 -1.08 -17.25 -17.98
N ASP A 363 -1.11 -17.90 -19.15
CA ASP A 363 -1.61 -19.26 -19.28
C ASP A 363 -0.76 -20.27 -18.50
N SER A 364 0.58 -20.11 -18.56
CA SER A 364 1.51 -20.96 -17.82
C SER A 364 1.36 -20.79 -16.31
N ALA A 365 1.31 -19.56 -15.84
CA ALA A 365 1.14 -19.25 -14.43
C ALA A 365 -0.21 -19.75 -13.89
N THR A 366 -1.29 -19.58 -14.66
CA THR A 366 -2.63 -20.07 -14.32
C THR A 366 -2.66 -21.58 -14.19
N ALA A 367 -2.15 -22.32 -15.20
CA ALA A 367 -2.12 -23.77 -15.20
C ALA A 367 -1.27 -24.33 -14.05
N ASN A 368 -0.10 -23.74 -13.81
CA ASN A 368 0.78 -24.11 -12.71
C ASN A 368 0.12 -23.88 -11.34
N MET A 369 -0.57 -22.76 -11.15
CA MET A 369 -1.31 -22.43 -9.93
C MET A 369 -2.40 -23.48 -9.65
N GLN A 370 -3.22 -23.78 -10.65
CA GLN A 370 -4.29 -24.78 -10.54
C GLN A 370 -3.72 -26.14 -10.13
N SER A 371 -2.70 -26.63 -10.86
CA SER A 371 -2.06 -27.91 -10.59
C SER A 371 -1.43 -27.97 -9.20
N THR A 372 -0.74 -26.91 -8.78
CA THR A 372 -0.11 -26.85 -7.46
C THR A 372 -1.14 -26.93 -6.34
N VAL A 373 -2.22 -26.15 -6.43
CA VAL A 373 -3.31 -26.17 -5.44
C VAL A 373 -3.98 -27.53 -5.40
N GLU A 374 -4.28 -28.13 -6.55
CA GLU A 374 -4.89 -29.46 -6.65
C GLU A 374 -4.04 -30.53 -5.98
N GLN A 375 -2.73 -30.56 -6.23
CA GLN A 375 -1.80 -31.52 -5.63
C GLN A 375 -1.72 -31.35 -4.09
N ILE A 376 -1.61 -30.14 -3.59
CA ILE A 376 -1.56 -29.84 -2.15
C ILE A 376 -2.85 -30.33 -1.48
N LEU A 377 -3.99 -29.95 -2.00
CA LEU A 377 -5.29 -30.28 -1.43
C LEU A 377 -5.61 -31.78 -1.54
N THR A 378 -5.19 -32.43 -2.62
CA THR A 378 -5.26 -33.89 -2.73
C THR A 378 -4.48 -34.56 -1.62
N THR A 379 -3.25 -34.13 -1.37
CA THR A 379 -2.43 -34.66 -0.28
C THR A 379 -3.13 -34.46 1.08
N ILE A 380 -3.65 -33.26 1.36
CA ILE A 380 -4.37 -32.97 2.61
C ILE A 380 -5.61 -33.87 2.75
N LYS A 381 -6.37 -34.06 1.69
CA LYS A 381 -7.56 -34.91 1.66
C LYS A 381 -7.22 -36.36 2.01
N TYR A 382 -6.16 -36.91 1.43
CA TYR A 382 -5.76 -38.30 1.70
C TYR A 382 -5.15 -38.48 3.09
N LEU A 383 -4.34 -37.52 3.59
CA LEU A 383 -3.80 -37.60 4.93
C LEU A 383 -4.89 -37.55 6.00
N SER A 384 -5.99 -36.85 5.79
CA SER A 384 -7.14 -36.84 6.69
C SER A 384 -7.87 -38.21 6.78
N LEU A 385 -7.63 -39.11 5.82
CA LEU A 385 -8.17 -40.48 5.82
C LEU A 385 -7.33 -41.46 6.64
N ILE A 386 -6.05 -41.14 6.88
CA ILE A 386 -5.10 -42.04 7.59
C ILE A 386 -5.23 -41.90 9.10
N HIS A 387 -5.79 -40.81 9.61
CA HIS A 387 -5.93 -40.50 11.04
C HIS A 387 -7.34 -40.76 11.60
N ILE A 388 -8.13 -41.59 10.92
CA ILE A 388 -9.35 -42.22 11.45
C ILE A 388 -9.02 -43.71 11.72
#